data_b402d5d503bd3cc51dc910bafe0c1962
#
_entry.id   b402d5d503bd3cc51dc910bafe0c1962
#
_cell.length_a   1.000
_cell.length_b   1.000
_cell.length_c   1.000
_cell.angle_alpha   90.00
_cell.angle_beta   90.00
_cell.angle_gamma   90.00
#
_symmetry.space_group_name_H-M   'P 1'
#
loop_
_entity.id
_entity.type
_entity.pdbx_description
1 polymer ?
#
loop_
_entity_poly.entity_id
_entity_poly.type
_entity_poly.pdbx_seq_one_letter_code
_entity_poly.pdbx_strand_id
1 'polypeptide(L)'
;GDNYDDPKINGVAIYCRKMPKAIMFGLGFMDFDHLGIYIQADYESCSIGSILVPSAVGARGDKALKMRFLTQLGAHLEKVRNKKRDFILCGGWELAWQPRDAEEAGNRLDLPGFSHEERDWLASLYRAGYSDAFREVDANGDDYTWWPEGDERPGLRTDTHIVSDSLAPYILAARIESEEAFSSHAPVIIDYDIEL
;
A
#
# COMPACT_ATOMS: atom_id res chain seq x y z
N GLY A 1 3.62 -14.32 -17.59
CA GLY A 1 3.12 -15.43 -17.07
C GLY A 1 3.87 -16.27 -16.19
N ASP A 2 4.62 -16.74 -15.62
CA ASP A 2 5.14 -18.07 -15.29
C ASP A 2 5.56 -18.27 -13.83
N ASN A 3 5.03 -17.46 -12.90
CA ASN A 3 5.34 -17.61 -11.47
C ASN A 3 4.25 -18.34 -10.67
N TYR A 4 3.25 -18.94 -11.35
CA TYR A 4 2.15 -19.65 -10.70
C TYR A 4 2.58 -20.96 -10.00
N ASP A 5 3.76 -21.46 -10.29
CA ASP A 5 4.23 -22.76 -9.79
C ASP A 5 5.24 -22.67 -8.64
N ASP A 6 5.69 -21.47 -8.23
CA ASP A 6 6.54 -21.33 -7.04
C ASP A 6 5.72 -20.85 -5.84
N PRO A 7 5.37 -21.74 -4.88
CA PRO A 7 4.59 -21.36 -3.70
C PRO A 7 5.31 -20.40 -2.75
N LYS A 8 6.51 -19.98 -3.08
CA LYS A 8 7.31 -19.01 -2.31
C LYS A 8 7.26 -17.61 -2.89
N ILE A 9 6.55 -17.39 -4.00
CA ILE A 9 6.40 -16.07 -4.61
C ILE A 9 5.06 -15.49 -4.16
N ASN A 10 5.13 -14.37 -3.47
CA ASN A 10 3.95 -13.58 -3.11
C ASN A 10 3.39 -12.92 -4.37
N GLY A 11 2.08 -12.74 -4.41
CA GLY A 11 1.39 -12.05 -5.48
C GLY A 11 0.27 -11.19 -4.94
N VAL A 12 -0.44 -10.51 -5.85
CA VAL A 12 -1.59 -9.67 -5.53
C VAL A 12 -2.84 -10.17 -6.22
N ALA A 13 -4.01 -9.90 -5.62
CA ALA A 13 -5.31 -10.25 -6.19
C ALA A 13 -6.33 -9.16 -5.88
N ILE A 14 -7.38 -9.09 -6.70
CA ILE A 14 -8.57 -8.30 -6.43
C ILE A 14 -9.79 -9.22 -6.57
N TYR A 15 -10.62 -9.26 -5.52
CA TYR A 15 -11.93 -9.90 -5.55
C TYR A 15 -12.99 -8.82 -5.64
N CYS A 16 -13.86 -8.88 -6.64
CA CYS A 16 -14.87 -7.86 -6.86
C CYS A 16 -16.27 -8.48 -7.12
N ARG A 17 -17.32 -7.81 -6.62
CA ARG A 17 -18.71 -8.19 -6.91
C ARG A 17 -19.20 -7.60 -8.23
N LYS A 18 -18.73 -6.39 -8.57
CA LYS A 18 -19.04 -5.72 -9.83
C LYS A 18 -17.88 -5.91 -10.80
N MET A 19 -18.18 -6.38 -12.00
CA MET A 19 -17.16 -6.59 -13.03
C MET A 19 -16.54 -5.25 -13.45
N PRO A 20 -15.22 -5.10 -13.42
CA PRO A 20 -14.56 -3.91 -13.92
C PRO A 20 -14.64 -3.82 -15.44
N LYS A 21 -14.52 -2.62 -16.00
CA LYS A 21 -14.47 -2.36 -17.45
C LYS A 21 -13.17 -2.84 -18.09
N ALA A 22 -12.07 -2.75 -17.35
CA ALA A 22 -10.76 -3.23 -17.78
C ALA A 22 -9.95 -3.75 -16.59
N ILE A 23 -9.01 -4.63 -16.89
CA ILE A 23 -8.05 -5.14 -15.90
C ILE A 23 -6.65 -4.92 -16.48
N MET A 24 -5.76 -4.38 -15.67
CA MET A 24 -4.35 -4.18 -16.02
C MET A 24 -3.48 -5.03 -15.11
N PHE A 25 -2.48 -5.68 -15.69
CA PHE A 25 -1.45 -6.43 -14.99
C PHE A 25 -0.12 -5.68 -15.12
N GLY A 26 0.52 -5.42 -13.99
CA GLY A 26 1.74 -4.64 -13.93
C GLY A 26 1.55 -3.13 -14.14
N LEU A 27 2.63 -2.40 -14.01
CA LEU A 27 2.70 -0.93 -14.09
C LEU A 27 3.41 -0.45 -15.37
N GLY A 28 3.88 -1.36 -16.21
CA GLY A 28 4.77 -1.08 -17.33
C GLY A 28 6.23 -0.95 -16.88
N PHE A 29 6.58 -1.49 -15.72
CA PHE A 29 7.95 -1.47 -15.20
C PHE A 29 8.66 -2.76 -15.57
N MET A 30 9.50 -2.72 -16.58
CA MET A 30 10.19 -3.91 -17.15
C MET A 30 10.90 -4.76 -16.09
N ASP A 31 11.47 -4.10 -15.07
CA ASP A 31 12.21 -4.77 -14.00
C ASP A 31 11.30 -5.43 -12.94
N PHE A 32 9.99 -5.11 -12.93
CA PHE A 32 9.10 -5.47 -11.82
C PHE A 32 7.83 -6.20 -12.25
N ASP A 33 7.31 -5.99 -13.46
CA ASP A 33 6.02 -6.53 -13.88
C ASP A 33 5.97 -8.07 -13.87
N HIS A 34 7.12 -8.72 -14.07
CA HIS A 34 7.23 -10.18 -14.01
C HIS A 34 7.07 -10.74 -12.57
N LEU A 35 7.15 -9.89 -11.54
CA LEU A 35 7.01 -10.31 -10.14
C LEU A 35 5.54 -10.49 -9.72
N GLY A 36 4.56 -10.05 -10.51
CA GLY A 36 3.14 -10.19 -10.20
C GLY A 36 2.70 -9.36 -8.99
N ILE A 37 3.34 -8.23 -8.74
CA ILE A 37 3.14 -7.39 -7.55
C ILE A 37 2.17 -6.22 -7.76
N TYR A 38 1.49 -6.18 -8.90
CA TYR A 38 0.48 -5.17 -9.18
C TYR A 38 -0.61 -5.70 -10.10
N ILE A 39 -1.87 -5.43 -9.73
CA ILE A 39 -3.05 -5.61 -10.57
C ILE A 39 -4.00 -4.43 -10.35
N GLN A 40 -4.71 -4.00 -11.41
CA GLN A 40 -5.66 -2.89 -11.35
C GLN A 40 -6.96 -3.26 -12.02
N ALA A 41 -8.06 -2.88 -11.40
CA ALA A 41 -9.41 -2.96 -11.92
C ALA A 41 -9.94 -1.55 -12.20
N ASP A 42 -10.30 -1.28 -13.46
CA ASP A 42 -10.85 0.02 -13.89
C ASP A 42 -12.36 -0.05 -13.94
N TYR A 43 -13.01 0.85 -13.20
CA TYR A 43 -14.45 1.10 -13.25
C TYR A 43 -14.76 2.39 -14.00
N GLU A 44 -15.99 2.90 -13.95
CA GLU A 44 -16.39 4.11 -14.70
C GLU A 44 -15.51 5.33 -14.37
N SER A 45 -15.45 5.68 -13.08
CA SER A 45 -14.79 6.90 -12.60
C SER A 45 -13.54 6.63 -11.77
N CYS A 46 -13.37 5.41 -11.28
CA CYS A 46 -12.33 5.05 -10.32
C CYS A 46 -11.53 3.84 -10.78
N SER A 47 -10.25 3.83 -10.49
CA SER A 47 -9.36 2.67 -10.63
C SER A 47 -8.98 2.15 -9.25
N ILE A 48 -9.08 0.84 -9.05
CA ILE A 48 -8.67 0.17 -7.81
C ILE A 48 -7.47 -0.72 -8.12
N GLY A 49 -6.35 -0.44 -7.49
CA GLY A 49 -5.13 -1.23 -7.60
C GLY A 49 -4.84 -2.03 -6.34
N SER A 50 -4.33 -3.24 -6.51
CA SER A 50 -3.70 -4.02 -5.44
C SER A 50 -2.20 -4.07 -5.69
N ILE A 51 -1.41 -3.69 -4.68
CA ILE A 51 0.03 -3.55 -4.79
C ILE A 51 0.74 -4.29 -3.66
N LEU A 52 1.88 -4.86 -3.98
CA LEU A 52 2.84 -5.38 -3.01
C LEU A 52 4.20 -4.74 -3.29
N VAL A 53 4.62 -3.83 -2.44
CA VAL A 53 5.93 -3.18 -2.57
C VAL A 53 7.04 -4.19 -2.23
N PRO A 54 8.14 -4.26 -3.00
CA PRO A 54 9.26 -5.15 -2.67
C PRO A 54 9.76 -4.92 -1.26
N SER A 55 9.94 -5.99 -0.51
CA SER A 55 10.42 -5.91 0.88
C SER A 55 11.90 -5.58 0.96
N ALA A 56 12.27 -4.83 1.99
CA ALA A 56 13.67 -4.59 2.36
C ALA A 56 14.11 -5.45 3.56
N VAL A 57 13.24 -6.32 4.07
CA VAL A 57 13.50 -7.18 5.23
C VAL A 57 13.48 -8.66 4.87
N GLY A 58 14.06 -9.49 5.74
CA GLY A 58 14.12 -10.93 5.57
C GLY A 58 15.19 -11.39 4.56
N ALA A 59 15.22 -12.69 4.31
CA ALA A 59 16.28 -13.32 3.49
C ALA A 59 16.28 -12.88 2.02
N ARG A 60 15.17 -12.32 1.53
CA ARG A 60 15.00 -11.80 0.16
C ARG A 60 14.89 -10.28 0.11
N GLY A 61 15.07 -9.60 1.27
CA GLY A 61 14.96 -8.16 1.35
C GLY A 61 16.08 -7.45 0.59
N ASP A 62 15.72 -6.46 -0.22
CA ASP A 62 16.64 -5.62 -0.97
C ASP A 62 16.18 -4.16 -0.93
N LYS A 63 16.86 -3.38 -0.07
CA LYS A 63 16.57 -1.94 0.08
C LYS A 63 16.74 -1.17 -1.25
N ALA A 64 17.76 -1.48 -2.03
CA ALA A 64 18.01 -0.80 -3.29
C ALA A 64 16.93 -1.11 -4.31
N LEU A 65 16.49 -2.37 -4.39
CA LEU A 65 15.36 -2.80 -5.23
C LEU A 65 14.08 -2.08 -4.83
N LYS A 66 13.77 -2.04 -3.54
CA LYS A 66 12.60 -1.33 -3.00
C LYS A 66 12.61 0.16 -3.39
N MET A 67 13.72 0.85 -3.15
CA MET A 67 13.82 2.28 -3.49
C MET A 67 13.74 2.55 -4.99
N ARG A 68 14.28 1.68 -5.84
CA ARG A 68 14.08 1.77 -7.29
C ARG A 68 12.61 1.62 -7.67
N PHE A 69 11.90 0.66 -7.08
CA PHE A 69 10.48 0.47 -7.30
C PHE A 69 9.68 1.71 -6.89
N LEU A 70 9.92 2.22 -5.68
CA LEU A 70 9.25 3.41 -5.17
C LEU A 70 9.50 4.65 -6.04
N THR A 71 10.71 4.82 -6.56
CA THR A 71 11.04 5.91 -7.49
C THR A 71 10.21 5.83 -8.77
N GLN A 72 10.11 4.64 -9.39
CA GLN A 72 9.31 4.43 -10.59
C GLN A 72 7.81 4.60 -10.30
N LEU A 73 7.35 4.07 -9.15
CA LEU A 73 5.96 4.19 -8.72
C LEU A 73 5.57 5.66 -8.49
N GLY A 74 6.39 6.46 -7.82
CA GLY A 74 6.15 7.88 -7.60
C GLY A 74 5.97 8.64 -8.93
N ALA A 75 6.87 8.42 -9.90
CA ALA A 75 6.76 9.02 -11.22
C ALA A 75 5.51 8.54 -11.99
N HIS A 76 5.11 7.29 -11.82
CA HIS A 76 3.87 6.77 -12.41
C HIS A 76 2.63 7.43 -11.79
N LEU A 77 2.56 7.52 -10.46
CA LEU A 77 1.44 8.10 -9.74
C LEU A 77 1.29 9.61 -10.04
N GLU A 78 2.38 10.34 -10.24
CA GLU A 78 2.33 11.73 -10.69
C GLU A 78 1.68 11.86 -12.08
N LYS A 79 2.03 10.99 -13.02
CA LYS A 79 1.40 10.96 -14.36
C LYS A 79 -0.09 10.61 -14.29
N VAL A 80 -0.44 9.65 -13.45
CA VAL A 80 -1.83 9.22 -13.25
C VAL A 80 -2.65 10.33 -12.63
N ARG A 81 -2.13 11.05 -11.65
CA ARG A 81 -2.77 12.19 -11.00
C ARG A 81 -3.21 13.26 -12.01
N ASN A 82 -2.40 13.51 -13.03
CA ASN A 82 -2.68 14.50 -14.09
C ASN A 82 -3.86 14.09 -15.01
N LYS A 83 -4.27 12.81 -14.99
CA LYS A 83 -5.40 12.32 -15.81
C LYS A 83 -6.77 12.59 -15.19
N LYS A 84 -6.85 13.20 -14.01
CA LYS A 84 -8.10 13.52 -13.28
C LYS A 84 -9.01 12.29 -13.06
N ARG A 85 -8.40 11.12 -12.87
CA ARG A 85 -9.10 9.89 -12.55
C ARG A 85 -8.82 9.53 -11.10
N ASP A 86 -9.84 9.13 -10.38
CA ASP A 86 -9.72 8.70 -9.00
C ASP A 86 -9.04 7.34 -8.89
N PHE A 87 -8.15 7.20 -7.92
CA PHE A 87 -7.42 5.98 -7.62
C PHE A 87 -7.57 5.59 -6.16
N ILE A 88 -7.75 4.28 -5.95
CA ILE A 88 -7.61 3.62 -4.65
C ILE A 88 -6.55 2.55 -4.82
N LEU A 89 -5.43 2.70 -4.14
CA LEU A 89 -4.32 1.74 -4.15
C LEU A 89 -4.24 1.04 -2.80
N CYS A 90 -4.65 -0.22 -2.78
CA CYS A 90 -4.65 -1.06 -1.58
C CYS A 90 -3.43 -1.97 -1.56
N GLY A 91 -2.89 -2.27 -0.40
CA GLY A 91 -1.92 -3.35 -0.33
C GLY A 91 -0.86 -3.21 0.73
N GLY A 92 0.12 -4.07 0.63
CA GLY A 92 1.33 -4.09 1.44
C GLY A 92 2.34 -3.08 0.91
N TRP A 93 2.35 -1.92 1.53
CA TRP A 93 3.27 -0.84 1.15
C TRP A 93 4.66 -1.05 1.74
N GLU A 94 4.76 -1.84 2.81
CA GLU A 94 6.01 -2.05 3.56
C GLU A 94 6.61 -0.72 4.07
N LEU A 95 5.74 0.29 4.28
CA LEU A 95 6.10 1.66 4.65
C LEU A 95 5.18 2.16 5.75
N ALA A 96 5.76 2.69 6.82
CA ALA A 96 5.10 3.50 7.82
C ALA A 96 5.58 4.95 7.70
N TRP A 97 4.68 5.92 7.90
CA TRP A 97 4.98 7.33 7.60
C TRP A 97 5.35 8.14 8.83
N GLN A 98 4.46 8.18 9.81
CA GLN A 98 4.60 9.04 10.99
C GLN A 98 5.00 8.22 12.21
N PRO A 99 5.54 8.86 13.27
CA PRO A 99 5.88 8.16 14.52
C PRO A 99 4.74 7.34 15.12
N ARG A 100 3.50 7.79 14.97
CA ARG A 100 2.30 7.04 15.40
C ARG A 100 2.00 5.79 14.58
N ASP A 101 2.62 5.64 13.42
CA ASP A 101 2.49 4.45 12.56
C ASP A 101 3.54 3.37 12.91
N ALA A 102 4.39 3.65 13.89
CA ALA A 102 5.44 2.74 14.33
C ALA A 102 5.53 2.77 15.85
N GLU A 103 5.27 1.65 16.49
CA GLU A 103 5.53 1.48 17.91
C GLU A 103 7.04 1.61 18.17
N GLU A 104 7.41 2.28 19.24
CA GLU A 104 8.83 2.61 19.53
C GLU A 104 9.56 3.32 18.36
N ALA A 105 8.90 4.25 17.70
CA ALA A 105 9.40 4.93 16.51
C ALA A 105 10.82 5.49 16.64
N GLY A 106 11.20 5.98 17.83
CA GLY A 106 12.55 6.50 18.11
C GLY A 106 13.66 5.48 17.88
N ASN A 107 13.39 4.20 18.05
CA ASN A 107 14.34 3.10 17.88
C ASN A 107 14.36 2.56 16.44
N ARG A 108 13.50 3.12 15.53
CA ARG A 108 13.27 2.57 14.18
C ARG A 108 13.62 3.51 13.05
N LEU A 109 14.13 4.72 13.35
CA LEU A 109 14.33 5.79 12.36
C LEU A 109 15.17 5.40 11.13
N ASP A 110 16.04 4.41 11.26
CA ASP A 110 16.90 3.93 10.17
C ASP A 110 16.59 2.49 9.75
N LEU A 111 15.51 1.89 10.31
CA LEU A 111 15.12 0.53 9.97
C LEU A 111 14.22 0.48 8.72
N PRO A 112 14.28 -0.61 7.96
CA PRO A 112 13.37 -0.83 6.82
C PRO A 112 11.90 -0.71 7.21
N GLY A 113 11.11 -0.05 6.37
CA GLY A 113 9.70 0.27 6.60
C GLY A 113 9.47 1.59 7.32
N PHE A 114 10.49 2.18 7.98
CA PHE A 114 10.39 3.45 8.69
C PHE A 114 11.66 4.32 8.53
N SER A 115 12.52 4.03 7.58
CA SER A 115 13.71 4.83 7.30
C SER A 115 13.35 6.24 6.82
N HIS A 116 14.30 7.16 6.95
CA HIS A 116 14.10 8.55 6.53
C HIS A 116 13.72 8.66 5.04
N GLU A 117 14.41 7.93 4.17
CA GLU A 117 14.15 7.92 2.73
C GLU A 117 12.74 7.41 2.38
N GLU A 118 12.26 6.37 3.07
CA GLU A 118 10.93 5.81 2.89
C GLU A 118 9.83 6.78 3.32
N ARG A 119 10.02 7.43 4.47
CA ARG A 119 9.08 8.45 4.98
C ARG A 119 9.06 9.69 4.10
N ASP A 120 10.20 10.12 3.58
CA ASP A 120 10.30 11.25 2.65
C ASP A 120 9.58 10.95 1.32
N TRP A 121 9.68 9.70 0.85
CA TRP A 121 8.96 9.26 -0.34
C TRP A 121 7.43 9.35 -0.12
N LEU A 122 6.90 8.81 0.99
CA LEU A 122 5.48 8.93 1.34
C LEU A 122 5.05 10.39 1.48
N ALA A 123 5.84 11.22 2.16
CA ALA A 123 5.56 12.64 2.30
C ALA A 123 5.49 13.35 0.94
N SER A 124 6.35 12.96 -0.01
CA SER A 124 6.31 13.51 -1.37
C SER A 124 5.04 13.09 -2.13
N LEU A 125 4.60 11.85 -1.95
CA LEU A 125 3.39 11.30 -2.55
C LEU A 125 2.14 12.05 -2.03
N TYR A 126 2.06 12.26 -0.73
CA TYR A 126 0.95 13.01 -0.12
C TYR A 126 0.94 14.48 -0.57
N ARG A 127 2.09 15.13 -0.67
CA ARG A 127 2.17 16.50 -1.26
C ARG A 127 1.77 16.54 -2.74
N ALA A 128 1.90 15.43 -3.45
CA ALA A 128 1.53 15.35 -4.87
C ALA A 128 0.02 15.15 -5.12
N GLY A 129 -0.81 15.05 -4.07
CA GLY A 129 -2.26 14.97 -4.18
C GLY A 129 -2.82 13.57 -3.93
N TYR A 130 -2.20 12.84 -3.03
CA TYR A 130 -2.69 11.56 -2.49
C TYR A 130 -2.86 11.66 -0.98
N SER A 131 -3.71 10.81 -0.42
CA SER A 131 -3.98 10.71 1.02
C SER A 131 -3.90 9.27 1.50
N ASP A 132 -3.57 9.11 2.77
CA ASP A 132 -3.74 7.86 3.50
C ASP A 132 -5.18 7.76 4.00
N ALA A 133 -5.99 6.90 3.38
CA ALA A 133 -7.42 6.82 3.66
C ALA A 133 -7.74 6.45 5.12
N PHE A 134 -6.91 5.63 5.76
CA PHE A 134 -7.09 5.30 7.17
C PHE A 134 -6.94 6.56 8.05
N ARG A 135 -5.94 7.38 7.76
CA ARG A 135 -5.64 8.58 8.54
C ARG A 135 -6.58 9.76 8.29
N GLU A 136 -7.35 9.73 7.22
CA GLU A 136 -8.41 10.73 6.97
C GLU A 136 -9.56 10.63 7.99
N VAL A 137 -9.84 9.44 8.52
CA VAL A 137 -10.92 9.20 9.49
C VAL A 137 -10.43 8.82 10.88
N ASP A 138 -9.23 8.29 11.02
CA ASP A 138 -8.59 7.96 12.29
C ASP A 138 -7.23 8.65 12.42
N ALA A 139 -7.29 9.92 12.81
CA ALA A 139 -6.09 10.75 12.94
C ALA A 139 -5.20 10.37 14.14
N ASN A 140 -5.73 9.71 15.17
CA ASN A 140 -5.05 9.54 16.46
C ASN A 140 -4.86 8.08 16.91
N GLY A 141 -5.36 7.10 16.16
CA GLY A 141 -5.26 5.69 16.53
C GLY A 141 -3.82 5.17 16.49
N ASP A 142 -3.49 4.32 17.45
CA ASP A 142 -2.21 3.59 17.55
C ASP A 142 -2.41 2.16 17.03
N ASP A 143 -3.02 2.02 15.87
CA ASP A 143 -3.30 0.73 15.25
C ASP A 143 -2.17 0.33 14.31
N TYR A 144 -1.75 -0.94 14.38
CA TYR A 144 -0.68 -1.51 13.57
C TYR A 144 -1.22 -2.62 12.69
N THR A 145 -0.57 -2.86 11.56
CA THR A 145 -0.99 -3.88 10.59
C THR A 145 0.01 -5.02 10.48
N TRP A 146 1.23 -4.85 10.98
CA TRP A 146 2.28 -5.85 10.88
C TRP A 146 3.20 -5.84 12.10
N TRP A 147 3.57 -7.03 12.57
CA TRP A 147 4.49 -7.24 13.69
C TRP A 147 5.68 -8.07 13.21
N PRO A 148 6.90 -7.49 13.16
CA PRO A 148 8.11 -8.23 12.78
C PRO A 148 8.36 -9.39 13.73
N GLU A 149 8.48 -10.63 13.21
CA GLU A 149 8.83 -11.81 13.99
C GLU A 149 7.84 -12.20 15.12
N GLY A 150 6.56 -11.86 14.99
CA GLY A 150 5.49 -12.27 15.91
C GLY A 150 5.08 -11.20 16.92
N ASP A 151 4.09 -11.55 17.73
CA ASP A 151 3.34 -10.61 18.61
C ASP A 151 4.17 -9.93 19.73
N GLU A 152 5.39 -10.35 19.95
CA GLU A 152 6.26 -9.80 21.01
C GLU A 152 7.10 -8.60 20.55
N ARG A 153 7.04 -8.23 19.28
CA ARG A 153 7.82 -7.10 18.76
C ARG A 153 6.94 -5.90 18.47
N PRO A 154 7.51 -4.69 18.61
CA PRO A 154 6.78 -3.46 18.29
C PRO A 154 6.17 -3.47 16.89
N GLY A 155 4.90 -3.12 16.80
CA GLY A 155 4.12 -3.12 15.54
C GLY A 155 4.44 -1.95 14.62
N LEU A 156 4.08 -2.12 13.35
CA LEU A 156 4.11 -1.08 12.32
C LEU A 156 2.78 -1.07 11.54
N ARG A 157 2.33 0.10 11.15
CA ARG A 157 1.23 0.23 10.19
C ARG A 157 1.82 0.41 8.79
N THR A 158 2.00 -0.69 8.10
CA THR A 158 2.64 -0.77 6.78
C THR A 158 1.68 -1.04 5.65
N ASP A 159 0.41 -1.24 5.97
CA ASP A 159 -0.66 -1.54 5.03
C ASP A 159 -1.72 -0.43 5.13
N THR A 160 -2.15 0.08 3.98
CA THR A 160 -3.18 1.12 3.91
C THR A 160 -3.78 1.19 2.52
N HIS A 161 -4.84 2.03 2.38
CA HIS A 161 -5.29 2.53 1.09
C HIS A 161 -4.70 3.91 0.86
N ILE A 162 -3.86 4.05 -0.17
CA ILE A 162 -3.45 5.36 -0.67
C ILE A 162 -4.42 5.76 -1.76
N VAL A 163 -5.05 6.91 -1.61
CA VAL A 163 -6.14 7.37 -2.48
C VAL A 163 -5.85 8.73 -3.06
N SER A 164 -6.48 9.06 -4.21
CA SER A 164 -6.52 10.43 -4.71
C SER A 164 -7.17 11.34 -3.68
N ASP A 165 -6.63 12.53 -3.44
CA ASP A 165 -7.18 13.52 -2.47
C ASP A 165 -8.66 13.84 -2.73
N SER A 166 -9.10 13.78 -3.99
CA SER A 166 -10.50 13.94 -4.38
C SER A 166 -11.45 12.93 -3.72
N LEU A 167 -10.95 11.77 -3.29
CA LEU A 167 -11.73 10.74 -2.60
C LEU A 167 -11.79 10.93 -1.08
N ALA A 168 -10.94 11.74 -0.49
CA ALA A 168 -10.91 11.93 0.97
C ALA A 168 -12.27 12.30 1.57
N PRO A 169 -13.08 13.22 0.96
CA PRO A 169 -14.41 13.56 1.48
C PRO A 169 -15.43 12.41 1.43
N TYR A 170 -15.15 11.36 0.67
CA TYR A 170 -16.04 10.20 0.47
C TYR A 170 -15.64 8.99 1.33
N ILE A 171 -14.63 9.10 2.19
CA ILE A 171 -14.24 8.06 3.13
C ILE A 171 -15.20 8.12 4.31
N LEU A 172 -15.97 7.04 4.55
CA LEU A 172 -16.97 6.97 5.61
C LEU A 172 -16.42 6.39 6.91
N ALA A 173 -15.60 5.33 6.80
CA ALA A 173 -15.05 4.63 7.95
C ALA A 173 -13.75 3.91 7.58
N ALA A 174 -12.92 3.69 8.59
CA ALA A 174 -11.70 2.90 8.48
C ALA A 174 -11.51 2.07 9.76
N ARG A 175 -11.02 0.83 9.61
CA ARG A 175 -10.63 -0.01 10.75
C ARG A 175 -9.55 -1.00 10.35
N ILE A 176 -8.80 -1.44 11.32
CA ILE A 176 -7.85 -2.55 11.23
C ILE A 176 -8.43 -3.71 12.03
N GLU A 177 -8.51 -4.89 11.42
CA GLU A 177 -9.03 -6.11 12.04
C GLU A 177 -7.85 -6.91 12.60
N SER A 178 -7.57 -6.71 13.89
CA SER A 178 -6.44 -7.36 14.58
C SER A 178 -6.86 -8.51 15.51
N GLU A 179 -8.16 -8.74 15.72
CA GLU A 179 -8.64 -9.79 16.63
C GLU A 179 -8.47 -11.19 16.05
N GLU A 180 -8.54 -11.34 14.71
CA GLU A 180 -8.35 -12.60 14.01
C GLU A 180 -7.14 -12.55 13.08
N ALA A 181 -6.15 -13.40 13.33
CA ALA A 181 -4.96 -13.50 12.50
C ALA A 181 -5.20 -14.36 11.26
N PHE A 182 -5.45 -13.74 10.11
CA PHE A 182 -5.55 -14.42 8.81
C PHE A 182 -4.17 -14.60 8.13
N SER A 183 -3.21 -13.76 8.48
CA SER A 183 -1.83 -13.78 7.99
C SER A 183 -0.92 -13.09 9.01
N SER A 184 0.34 -12.82 8.65
CA SER A 184 1.25 -11.99 9.43
C SER A 184 0.88 -10.50 9.40
N HIS A 185 -0.09 -10.10 8.57
CA HIS A 185 -0.63 -8.75 8.49
C HIS A 185 -2.10 -8.74 8.87
N ALA A 186 -2.53 -7.69 9.58
CA ALA A 186 -3.92 -7.44 9.89
C ALA A 186 -4.63 -6.77 8.70
N PRO A 187 -5.86 -7.20 8.35
CA PRO A 187 -6.65 -6.57 7.29
C PRO A 187 -6.98 -5.10 7.60
N VAL A 188 -6.82 -4.25 6.59
CA VAL A 188 -7.28 -2.85 6.61
C VAL A 188 -8.60 -2.76 5.84
N ILE A 189 -9.63 -2.22 6.45
CA ILE A 189 -10.97 -2.10 5.90
C ILE A 189 -11.34 -0.63 5.83
N ILE A 190 -11.69 -0.16 4.63
CA ILE A 190 -12.10 1.24 4.39
C ILE A 190 -13.45 1.22 3.66
N ASP A 191 -14.39 1.99 4.18
CA ASP A 191 -15.70 2.19 3.57
C ASP A 191 -15.74 3.54 2.84
N TYR A 192 -16.20 3.53 1.59
CA TYR A 192 -16.29 4.69 0.72
C TYR A 192 -17.72 4.93 0.23
N ASP A 193 -18.14 6.19 0.18
CA ASP A 193 -19.40 6.62 -0.45
C ASP A 193 -19.18 6.95 -1.92
N ILE A 194 -18.87 5.93 -2.73
CA ILE A 194 -18.64 6.06 -4.18
C ILE A 194 -19.37 4.96 -4.95
N GLU A 195 -19.75 5.26 -6.18
CA GLU A 195 -20.25 4.26 -7.15
C GLU A 195 -19.10 3.79 -8.07
N LEU A 196 -18.97 2.46 -8.20
CA LEU A 196 -17.99 1.80 -9.08
C LEU A 196 -18.54 1.57 -10.47
#